data_e067c1065b7eb4f9be365cf2a2327640
#
_entry.id   e067c1065b7eb4f9be365cf2a2327640
#
_cell.length_a   1.000
_cell.length_b   1.000
_cell.length_c   1.000
_cell.angle_alpha   90.00
_cell.angle_beta   90.00
_cell.angle_gamma   90.00
#
_symmetry.space_group_name_H-M   'P 1'
#
loop_
_entity.id
_entity.type
_entity.pdbx_description
1 polymer ?
#
loop_
_entity_poly.entity_id
_entity_poly.type
_entity_poly.pdbx_seq_one_letter_code
_entity_poly.pdbx_strand_id
1 'polypeptide(L)'
;GVGASPSLENANSYISALRKQLRATRQSVTVTTPAVLNLSSRNGSIRIQIRNGSAENLTVRVRFNSAKLSLVNPSRIITLPSGSTTEVVVSATTRTSGQFPVSVWVATPQGNLEVVPLITIRAKVTAIAGFGQFVSISFLLILLAWWWSHRRSARRDQREATTVSEQ
;
A
#
# COMPACT_ATOMS: atom_id res chain seq x y z
N GLY A 1 9.97 -13.42 63.62
CA GLY A 1 9.35 -13.46 62.31
C GLY A 1 10.34 -13.85 61.25
N VAL A 2 10.34 -15.10 60.86
CA VAL A 2 11.23 -15.63 59.78
C VAL A 2 10.56 -15.21 58.48
N GLY A 3 11.12 -14.20 57.81
CA GLY A 3 10.74 -13.87 56.43
C GLY A 3 11.18 -15.02 55.52
N ALA A 4 10.21 -15.82 55.06
CA ALA A 4 10.45 -16.83 54.06
C ALA A 4 10.87 -16.12 52.76
N SER A 5 12.12 -16.18 52.42
CA SER A 5 12.60 -15.83 51.06
C SER A 5 11.82 -16.68 50.06
N PRO A 6 11.22 -16.12 49.01
CA PRO A 6 10.55 -16.92 48.02
C PRO A 6 11.57 -17.92 47.45
N SER A 7 11.25 -19.22 47.54
CA SER A 7 12.19 -20.25 47.06
C SER A 7 12.41 -20.00 45.56
N LEU A 8 13.65 -20.22 45.11
CA LEU A 8 14.06 -20.07 43.69
C LEU A 8 13.13 -20.84 42.76
N GLU A 9 12.53 -21.91 43.26
CA GLU A 9 11.55 -22.73 42.55
C GLU A 9 10.23 -21.97 42.31
N ASN A 10 9.74 -21.20 43.28
CA ASN A 10 8.57 -20.31 43.10
C ASN A 10 8.86 -19.18 42.12
N ALA A 11 10.04 -18.56 42.19
CA ALA A 11 10.47 -17.53 41.26
C ALA A 11 10.52 -18.06 39.81
N ASN A 12 11.06 -19.26 39.60
CA ASN A 12 11.11 -19.89 38.28
C ASN A 12 9.72 -20.26 37.75
N SER A 13 8.81 -20.71 38.60
CA SER A 13 7.42 -20.99 38.21
C SER A 13 6.68 -19.71 37.81
N TYR A 14 6.85 -18.61 38.50
CA TYR A 14 6.31 -17.30 38.14
C TYR A 14 6.86 -16.79 36.81
N ILE A 15 8.18 -16.88 36.61
CA ILE A 15 8.82 -16.48 35.36
C ILE A 15 8.32 -17.33 34.20
N SER A 16 8.15 -18.64 34.38
CA SER A 16 7.65 -19.53 33.34
C SER A 16 6.18 -19.25 32.99
N ALA A 17 5.33 -18.98 33.97
CA ALA A 17 3.93 -18.60 33.79
C ALA A 17 3.85 -17.25 33.04
N LEU A 18 4.64 -16.27 33.44
CA LEU A 18 4.69 -14.95 32.78
C LEU A 18 5.16 -15.07 31.32
N ARG A 19 6.17 -15.87 31.06
CA ARG A 19 6.65 -16.15 29.68
C ARG A 19 5.58 -16.82 28.84
N LYS A 20 4.82 -17.77 29.41
CA LYS A 20 3.71 -18.45 28.75
C LYS A 20 2.60 -17.45 28.39
N GLN A 21 2.24 -16.59 29.31
CA GLN A 21 1.22 -15.55 29.10
C GLN A 21 1.66 -14.53 28.03
N LEU A 22 2.90 -14.08 28.07
CA LEU A 22 3.47 -13.20 27.05
C LEU A 22 3.46 -13.85 25.65
N ARG A 23 3.81 -15.15 25.57
CA ARG A 23 3.73 -15.90 24.31
C ARG A 23 2.31 -16.01 23.79
N ALA A 24 1.34 -16.32 24.66
CA ALA A 24 -0.07 -16.40 24.29
C ALA A 24 -0.59 -15.04 23.76
N THR A 25 -0.24 -13.94 24.41
CA THR A 25 -0.61 -12.59 23.95
C THR A 25 0.05 -12.25 22.62
N ARG A 26 1.30 -12.63 22.40
CA ARG A 26 1.98 -12.42 21.09
C ARG A 26 1.34 -13.26 19.98
N GLN A 27 0.97 -14.49 20.26
CA GLN A 27 0.31 -15.38 19.29
C GLN A 27 -1.12 -14.97 18.96
N SER A 28 -1.76 -14.14 19.78
CA SER A 28 -3.10 -13.62 19.53
C SER A 28 -3.14 -12.48 18.50
N VAL A 29 -2.00 -11.83 18.22
CA VAL A 29 -1.93 -10.78 17.22
C VAL A 29 -1.54 -11.39 15.88
N THR A 30 -2.43 -11.26 14.91
CA THR A 30 -2.19 -11.70 13.53
C THR A 30 -2.24 -10.52 12.58
N VAL A 31 -1.30 -10.49 11.62
CA VAL A 31 -1.29 -9.49 10.57
C VAL A 31 -1.65 -10.15 9.26
N THR A 32 -2.75 -9.68 8.67
CA THR A 32 -3.17 -10.10 7.33
C THR A 32 -2.77 -9.02 6.34
N THR A 33 -1.96 -9.41 5.37
CA THR A 33 -1.50 -8.53 4.30
C THR A 33 -1.79 -9.19 2.96
N PRO A 34 -2.16 -8.43 1.92
CA PRO A 34 -2.18 -8.99 0.58
C PRO A 34 -0.76 -9.39 0.19
N ALA A 35 -0.60 -10.55 -0.45
CA ALA A 35 0.70 -11.05 -0.89
C ALA A 35 1.39 -10.08 -1.88
N VAL A 36 0.59 -9.39 -2.68
CA VAL A 36 1.02 -8.37 -3.64
C VAL A 36 0.09 -7.15 -3.52
N LEU A 37 0.67 -5.99 -3.35
CA LEU A 37 -0.05 -4.73 -3.35
C LEU A 37 0.14 -4.05 -4.71
N ASN A 38 -0.95 -3.85 -5.45
CA ASN A 38 -0.90 -3.15 -6.72
C ASN A 38 -1.14 -1.65 -6.50
N LEU A 39 -0.13 -0.84 -6.82
CA LEU A 39 -0.23 0.61 -6.84
C LEU A 39 -0.33 1.04 -8.32
N SER A 40 -1.48 1.55 -8.73
CA SER A 40 -1.77 1.92 -10.13
C SER A 40 -1.22 3.29 -10.53
N SER A 41 -0.56 4.00 -9.62
CA SER A 41 0.04 5.31 -9.87
C SER A 41 1.30 5.52 -9.04
N ARG A 42 2.00 6.62 -9.28
CA ARG A 42 3.18 7.03 -8.48
C ARG A 42 2.84 7.27 -7.01
N ASN A 43 1.57 7.54 -6.70
CA ASN A 43 1.05 7.73 -5.36
C ASN A 43 0.04 6.61 -5.08
N GLY A 44 0.12 6.00 -3.93
CA GLY A 44 -0.80 4.95 -3.53
C GLY A 44 -0.85 4.79 -2.02
N SER A 45 -1.63 3.84 -1.54
CA SER A 45 -1.71 3.52 -0.13
C SER A 45 -1.47 2.04 0.12
N ILE A 46 -0.68 1.76 1.14
CA ILE A 46 -0.45 0.42 1.66
C ILE A 46 -1.46 0.20 2.78
N ARG A 47 -2.25 -0.87 2.68
CA ARG A 47 -3.25 -1.24 3.68
C ARG A 47 -2.89 -2.59 4.26
N ILE A 48 -2.86 -2.68 5.58
CA ILE A 48 -2.70 -3.94 6.32
C ILE A 48 -3.82 -4.06 7.35
N GLN A 49 -4.18 -5.28 7.66
CA GLN A 49 -5.15 -5.57 8.70
C GLN A 49 -4.45 -6.29 9.85
N ILE A 50 -4.61 -5.77 11.05
CA ILE A 50 -4.06 -6.35 12.27
C ILE A 50 -5.21 -6.80 13.14
N ARG A 51 -5.29 -8.10 13.39
CA ARG A 51 -6.29 -8.70 14.27
C ARG A 51 -5.72 -8.90 15.65
N ASN A 52 -6.42 -8.42 16.65
CA ASN A 52 -6.15 -8.73 18.04
C ASN A 52 -7.11 -9.83 18.49
N GLY A 53 -6.61 -11.05 18.64
CA GLY A 53 -7.38 -12.20 19.13
C GLY A 53 -7.37 -12.34 20.66
N SER A 54 -6.75 -11.41 21.40
CA SER A 54 -6.76 -11.41 22.87
C SER A 54 -8.05 -10.82 23.42
N ALA A 55 -8.33 -11.07 24.70
CA ALA A 55 -9.45 -10.50 25.43
C ALA A 55 -9.24 -9.05 25.89
N GLU A 56 -8.05 -8.50 25.66
CA GLU A 56 -7.64 -7.18 26.12
C GLU A 56 -7.30 -6.25 24.96
N ASN A 57 -7.44 -4.95 25.18
CA ASN A 57 -6.96 -3.95 24.24
C ASN A 57 -5.44 -3.90 24.26
N LEU A 58 -4.82 -3.98 23.09
CA LEU A 58 -3.37 -3.95 22.96
C LEU A 58 -2.93 -2.65 22.28
N THR A 59 -1.95 -1.97 22.86
CA THR A 59 -1.29 -0.84 22.20
C THR A 59 0.00 -1.32 21.55
N VAL A 60 0.14 -1.07 20.28
CA VAL A 60 1.30 -1.51 19.47
C VAL A 60 1.85 -0.36 18.65
N ARG A 61 3.13 -0.43 18.33
CA ARG A 61 3.78 0.42 17.34
C ARG A 61 3.91 -0.34 16.04
N VAL A 62 3.33 0.19 14.97
CA VAL A 62 3.48 -0.34 13.61
C VAL A 62 4.46 0.54 12.85
N ARG A 63 5.47 -0.07 12.26
CA ARG A 63 6.48 0.61 11.45
C ARG A 63 6.58 -0.04 10.08
N PHE A 64 6.57 0.80 9.05
CA PHE A 64 6.79 0.41 7.66
C PHE A 64 8.17 0.88 7.21
N ASN A 65 8.87 0.08 6.44
CA ASN A 65 10.15 0.45 5.84
C ASN A 65 10.24 -0.05 4.41
N SER A 66 10.76 0.77 3.52
CA SER A 66 11.08 0.41 2.15
C SER A 66 12.23 1.27 1.62
N ALA A 67 13.17 0.66 0.91
CA ALA A 67 14.30 1.36 0.34
C ALA A 67 13.94 2.21 -0.90
N LYS A 68 12.81 1.92 -1.56
CA LYS A 68 12.43 2.52 -2.85
C LYS A 68 11.12 3.29 -2.81
N LEU A 69 10.33 3.15 -1.75
CA LEU A 69 9.09 3.88 -1.55
C LEU A 69 9.30 4.96 -0.49
N SER A 70 8.89 6.18 -0.80
CA SER A 70 8.75 7.24 0.18
C SER A 70 7.43 7.05 0.92
N LEU A 71 7.49 6.80 2.23
CA LEU A 71 6.34 6.52 3.07
C LEU A 71 6.02 7.75 3.93
N VAL A 72 4.75 8.14 3.97
CA VAL A 72 4.28 9.24 4.82
C VAL A 72 3.89 8.68 6.18
N ASN A 73 4.49 9.20 7.25
CA ASN A 73 4.27 8.74 8.62
C ASN A 73 4.45 7.21 8.77
N PRO A 74 5.65 6.68 8.48
CA PRO A 74 5.89 5.24 8.41
C PRO A 74 5.84 4.54 9.77
N SER A 75 5.74 5.27 10.88
CA SER A 75 5.65 4.73 12.23
C SER A 75 4.46 5.34 12.97
N ARG A 76 3.58 4.49 13.51
CA ARG A 76 2.40 4.91 14.29
C ARG A 76 2.23 4.01 15.49
N ILE A 77 1.74 4.62 16.59
CA ILE A 77 1.23 3.88 17.75
C ILE A 77 -0.28 3.80 17.59
N ILE A 78 -0.82 2.60 17.67
CA ILE A 78 -2.25 2.32 17.53
C ILE A 78 -2.72 1.42 18.66
N THR A 79 -3.99 1.56 19.03
CA THR A 79 -4.67 0.66 19.95
C THR A 79 -5.50 -0.33 19.14
N LEU A 80 -5.30 -1.60 19.42
CA LEU A 80 -6.02 -2.74 18.83
C LEU A 80 -7.08 -3.18 19.84
N PRO A 81 -8.37 -2.93 19.62
CA PRO A 81 -9.41 -3.39 20.51
C PRO A 81 -9.45 -4.92 20.60
N SER A 82 -9.89 -5.46 21.73
CA SER A 82 -9.98 -6.90 21.95
C SER A 82 -10.88 -7.56 20.89
N GLY A 83 -10.48 -8.73 20.39
CA GLY A 83 -11.24 -9.53 19.42
C GLY A 83 -11.45 -8.87 18.06
N SER A 84 -10.90 -7.69 17.81
CA SER A 84 -11.19 -6.86 16.63
C SER A 84 -10.05 -6.87 15.61
N THR A 85 -10.40 -6.47 14.38
CA THR A 85 -9.45 -6.21 13.30
C THR A 85 -9.34 -4.71 13.06
N THR A 86 -8.13 -4.18 13.09
CA THR A 86 -7.84 -2.77 12.83
C THR A 86 -7.11 -2.61 11.51
N GLU A 87 -7.61 -1.75 10.63
CA GLU A 87 -6.93 -1.41 9.37
C GLU A 87 -5.91 -0.29 9.60
N VAL A 88 -4.71 -0.48 9.09
CA VAL A 88 -3.64 0.53 9.10
C VAL A 88 -3.32 0.90 7.67
N VAL A 89 -3.45 2.19 7.35
CA VAL A 89 -3.20 2.74 6.01
C VAL A 89 -2.00 3.67 6.05
N VAL A 90 -1.06 3.46 5.14
CA VAL A 90 0.14 4.30 4.96
C VAL A 90 0.23 4.75 3.51
N SER A 91 0.34 6.05 3.28
CA SER A 91 0.55 6.58 1.95
C SER A 91 1.99 6.32 1.50
N ALA A 92 2.12 5.85 0.27
CA ALA A 92 3.38 5.54 -0.37
C ALA A 92 3.52 6.27 -1.69
N THR A 93 4.70 6.82 -1.95
CA THR A 93 5.04 7.50 -3.20
C THR A 93 6.29 6.89 -3.79
N THR A 94 6.34 6.74 -5.11
CA THR A 94 7.54 6.28 -5.82
C THR A 94 7.75 7.07 -7.11
N ARG A 95 9.01 7.15 -7.52
CA ARG A 95 9.40 7.77 -8.80
C ARG A 95 9.55 6.75 -9.93
N THR A 96 9.63 5.48 -9.59
CA THR A 96 9.90 4.40 -10.55
C THR A 96 8.81 3.32 -10.49
N SER A 97 8.54 2.70 -11.64
CA SER A 97 7.70 1.50 -11.72
C SER A 97 8.53 0.27 -11.32
N GLY A 98 7.89 -0.75 -10.80
CA GLY A 98 8.55 -1.99 -10.42
C GLY A 98 7.93 -2.70 -9.23
N GLN A 99 8.61 -3.72 -8.73
CA GLN A 99 8.25 -4.42 -7.51
C GLN A 99 9.24 -4.03 -6.40
N PHE A 100 8.70 -3.61 -5.26
CA PHE A 100 9.50 -3.16 -4.13
C PHE A 100 9.11 -3.89 -2.85
N PRO A 101 10.08 -4.37 -2.08
CA PRO A 101 9.80 -4.94 -0.77
C PRO A 101 9.42 -3.82 0.21
N VAL A 102 8.38 -4.07 0.98
CA VAL A 102 7.97 -3.24 2.11
C VAL A 102 7.99 -4.13 3.34
N SER A 103 8.81 -3.77 4.29
CA SER A 103 8.92 -4.47 5.58
C SER A 103 7.99 -3.82 6.59
N VAL A 104 7.23 -4.63 7.30
CA VAL A 104 6.30 -4.20 8.36
C VAL A 104 6.72 -4.81 9.67
N TRP A 105 6.91 -3.97 10.67
CA TRP A 105 7.16 -4.36 12.06
C TRP A 105 5.99 -3.99 12.94
N VAL A 106 5.58 -4.93 13.77
CA VAL A 106 4.63 -4.69 14.86
C VAL A 106 5.34 -4.98 16.17
N ALA A 107 5.52 -3.96 16.98
CA ALA A 107 6.28 -4.03 18.22
C ALA A 107 5.50 -3.38 19.37
N THR A 108 6.02 -3.52 20.60
CA THR A 108 5.51 -2.77 21.76
C THR A 108 5.59 -1.26 21.50
N PRO A 109 4.83 -0.42 22.24
CA PRO A 109 4.85 1.04 22.06
C PRO A 109 6.25 1.65 22.16
N GLN A 110 7.11 1.10 23.02
CA GLN A 110 8.50 1.50 23.17
C GLN A 110 9.39 1.03 22.00
N GLY A 111 8.89 0.07 21.20
CA GLY A 111 9.60 -0.49 20.06
C GLY A 111 10.69 -1.52 20.42
N ASN A 112 10.79 -1.96 21.67
CA ASN A 112 11.85 -2.81 22.15
C ASN A 112 11.58 -4.30 21.98
N LEU A 113 10.30 -4.70 21.88
CA LEU A 113 9.88 -6.09 21.75
C LEU A 113 9.02 -6.25 20.51
N GLU A 114 9.42 -7.16 19.64
CA GLU A 114 8.66 -7.55 18.47
C GLU A 114 7.42 -8.38 18.92
N VAL A 115 6.23 -7.94 18.50
CA VAL A 115 4.96 -8.63 18.79
C VAL A 115 4.64 -9.63 17.69
N VAL A 116 4.88 -9.25 16.44
CA VAL A 116 4.69 -10.12 15.27
C VAL A 116 6.01 -10.17 14.50
N PRO A 117 6.43 -11.34 14.00
CA PRO A 117 7.62 -11.45 13.16
C PRO A 117 7.59 -10.50 11.97
N LEU A 118 8.76 -10.04 11.54
CA LEU A 118 8.90 -9.17 10.38
C LEU A 118 8.18 -9.73 9.16
N ILE A 119 7.24 -8.96 8.63
CA ILE A 119 6.49 -9.31 7.43
C ILE A 119 7.04 -8.49 6.26
N THR A 120 7.34 -9.16 5.15
CA THR A 120 7.73 -8.49 3.91
C THR A 120 6.63 -8.65 2.87
N ILE A 121 6.09 -7.52 2.42
CA ILE A 121 5.07 -7.42 1.38
C ILE A 121 5.75 -6.96 0.09
N ARG A 122 5.31 -7.47 -1.06
CA ARG A 122 5.76 -7.00 -2.37
C ARG A 122 4.77 -5.96 -2.90
N ALA A 123 5.20 -4.71 -2.96
CA ALA A 123 4.43 -3.65 -3.61
C ALA A 123 4.78 -3.60 -5.10
N LYS A 124 3.80 -3.87 -5.97
CA LYS A 124 3.94 -3.74 -7.43
C LYS A 124 3.38 -2.39 -7.85
N VAL A 125 4.24 -1.55 -8.40
CA VAL A 125 3.86 -0.22 -8.90
C VAL A 125 3.82 -0.27 -10.42
N THR A 126 2.66 -0.06 -11.00
CA THR A 126 2.46 0.05 -12.45
C THR A 126 2.14 1.52 -12.76
N ALA A 127 3.15 2.30 -13.06
CA ALA A 127 2.94 3.66 -13.53
C ALA A 127 2.57 3.62 -15.01
N ILE A 128 1.30 3.70 -15.33
CA ILE A 128 0.81 3.93 -16.70
C ILE A 128 0.97 5.43 -16.97
N ALA A 129 2.23 5.88 -17.14
CA ALA A 129 2.51 7.24 -17.57
C ALA A 129 2.45 7.29 -19.10
N GLY A 130 1.54 8.09 -19.65
CA GLY A 130 1.60 8.51 -21.04
C GLY A 130 0.54 7.94 -21.99
N PHE A 131 -0.26 6.95 -21.63
CA PHE A 131 -1.28 6.42 -22.56
C PHE A 131 -2.30 7.47 -23.00
N GLY A 132 -2.67 8.40 -22.11
CA GLY A 132 -3.60 9.49 -22.43
C GLY A 132 -3.06 10.45 -23.50
N GLN A 133 -1.76 10.71 -23.53
CA GLN A 133 -1.15 11.60 -24.52
C GLN A 133 -1.15 10.98 -25.93
N PHE A 134 -0.88 9.68 -26.05
CA PHE A 134 -0.91 9.00 -27.33
C PHE A 134 -2.32 8.94 -27.92
N VAL A 135 -3.33 8.69 -27.09
CA VAL A 135 -4.75 8.70 -27.52
C VAL A 135 -5.15 10.10 -28.00
N SER A 136 -4.79 11.15 -27.26
CA SER A 136 -5.11 12.54 -27.64
C SER A 136 -4.43 12.96 -28.93
N ILE A 137 -3.14 12.63 -29.12
CA ILE A 137 -2.40 12.92 -30.34
C ILE A 137 -2.99 12.16 -31.54
N SER A 138 -3.30 10.86 -31.37
CA SER A 138 -3.92 10.06 -32.41
C SER A 138 -5.28 10.61 -32.85
N PHE A 139 -6.10 11.04 -31.90
CA PHE A 139 -7.40 11.65 -32.19
C PHE A 139 -7.27 12.98 -32.93
N LEU A 140 -6.28 13.80 -32.54
CA LEU A 140 -5.98 15.06 -33.21
C LEU A 140 -5.50 14.85 -34.65
N LEU A 141 -4.66 13.86 -34.90
CA LEU A 141 -4.19 13.49 -36.23
C LEU A 141 -5.33 13.00 -37.13
N ILE A 142 -6.26 12.19 -36.61
CA ILE A 142 -7.44 11.72 -37.32
C ILE A 142 -8.34 12.89 -37.70
N LEU A 143 -8.60 13.83 -36.76
CA LEU A 143 -9.37 15.04 -37.02
C LEU A 143 -8.73 15.93 -38.10
N LEU A 144 -7.41 16.12 -38.05
CA LEU A 144 -6.67 16.89 -39.06
C LEU A 144 -6.74 16.22 -40.44
N ALA A 145 -6.56 14.90 -40.51
CA ALA A 145 -6.67 14.15 -41.75
C ALA A 145 -8.07 14.23 -42.35
N TRP A 146 -9.12 14.09 -41.51
CA TRP A 146 -10.51 14.22 -41.92
C TRP A 146 -10.83 15.63 -42.42
N TRP A 147 -10.38 16.66 -41.71
CA TRP A 147 -10.56 18.07 -42.09
C TRP A 147 -9.84 18.40 -43.41
N TRP A 148 -8.65 17.82 -43.64
CA TRP A 148 -7.89 18.04 -44.88
C TRP A 148 -8.54 17.33 -46.07
N SER A 149 -9.08 16.13 -45.86
CA SER A 149 -9.83 15.41 -46.89
C SER A 149 -11.12 16.17 -47.26
N HIS A 150 -11.81 16.70 -46.30
CA HIS A 150 -13.05 17.46 -46.51
C HIS A 150 -12.79 18.78 -47.27
N ARG A 151 -11.70 19.47 -46.98
CA ARG A 151 -11.30 20.67 -47.73
C ARG A 151 -10.86 20.36 -49.16
N ARG A 152 -10.33 19.19 -49.42
CA ARG A 152 -9.96 18.81 -50.80
C ARG A 152 -11.17 18.49 -51.67
N SER A 153 -12.21 17.92 -51.12
CA SER A 153 -13.50 17.68 -51.83
C SER A 153 -14.19 18.97 -52.25
N ALA A 154 -14.25 19.95 -51.35
CA ALA A 154 -14.89 21.25 -51.63
C ALA A 154 -14.17 22.04 -52.72
N ARG A 155 -12.87 21.80 -53.00
CA ARG A 155 -12.12 22.45 -54.11
C ARG A 155 -12.34 21.76 -55.46
N ARG A 156 -12.78 20.50 -55.52
CA ARG A 156 -13.09 19.80 -56.75
C ARG A 156 -14.39 20.23 -57.35
N ASP A 157 -15.44 20.39 -56.50
CA ASP A 157 -16.79 20.83 -56.93
C ASP A 157 -16.77 22.24 -57.56
N GLN A 158 -15.87 23.12 -57.11
CA GLN A 158 -15.74 24.46 -57.72
C GLN A 158 -15.11 24.49 -59.09
N ARG A 159 -14.29 23.46 -59.47
CA ARG A 159 -13.66 23.37 -60.78
C ARG A 159 -14.62 22.81 -61.82
N GLU A 160 -15.53 21.93 -61.45
CA GLU A 160 -16.56 21.39 -62.39
C GLU A 160 -17.65 22.45 -62.71
N ALA A 161 -17.99 23.31 -61.76
CA ALA A 161 -18.98 24.38 -61.97
C ALA A 161 -18.47 25.45 -62.97
N THR A 162 -17.15 25.65 -63.08
CA THR A 162 -16.59 26.69 -63.97
C THR A 162 -16.50 26.22 -65.44
N THR A 163 -16.41 24.89 -65.70
CA THR A 163 -16.33 24.33 -67.06
C THR A 163 -17.67 24.17 -67.76
N VAL A 164 -18.79 24.19 -67.01
CA VAL A 164 -20.14 24.07 -67.57
C VAL A 164 -20.73 25.42 -68.02
N SER A 165 -20.12 26.53 -67.63
CA SER A 165 -20.61 27.88 -67.98
C SER A 165 -20.00 28.48 -69.24
N GLU A 166 -19.15 27.72 -69.97
CA GLU A 166 -18.42 28.18 -71.17
C GLU A 166 -18.76 27.41 -72.45
N GLN A 167 -19.97 26.74 -72.48
CA GLN A 167 -20.49 26.12 -73.71
C GLN A 167 -21.80 26.77 -74.15
#